data_62f6ce9be15d160432bfee5008841b79
#
_entry.id   62f6ce9be15d160432bfee5008841b79
#
_cell.length_a   1.000
_cell.length_b   1.000
_cell.length_c   1.000
_cell.angle_alpha   90.00
_cell.angle_beta   90.00
_cell.angle_gamma   90.00
#
_symmetry.space_group_name_H-M   'P 1'
#
loop_
_entity.id
_entity.type
_entity.pdbx_description
1 polymer ?
#
loop_
_entity_poly.entity_id
_entity_poly.type
_entity_poly.pdbx_seq_one_letter_code
_entity_poly.pdbx_strand_id
1 'polypeptide(L)'
;MPASVEPEDQTYVLSHRSKQTEEHERLNRQHNLIQQTFLNNQLIHPSIPLSSLTGGIADIGCGTGIWLQEVAQSLQSPGGASASPTTTTLPSLVGFDLNAAAFPENPTPGIHLVQHDSTKPFDARYHGQFDLVNIRGLAYAITEEKLSRALDNALLLLRPGGYIQWTESEARLFKVFPETPDMLKAMEIIDVERRARDLVPYLPHFMLRRILSLKGDNDEDALSILHFNLRPGGFCQDDVDPDVCLQFSDLLTESVSLFLHSALMRMEQQQSQNGTAAENDNLRKSELDELRKLKSSVSETIEAKHVRMGGIFPHLVAQKR
;
A
#
# COMPACT_ATOMS: atom_id res chain seq x y z
N MET A 1 1.20 -20.32 -26.45
CA MET A 1 0.05 -19.41 -26.58
C MET A 1 0.21 -18.41 -25.46
N PRO A 2 0.29 -17.10 -25.69
CA PRO A 2 0.27 -16.14 -24.59
C PRO A 2 -1.10 -16.21 -23.92
N ALA A 3 -1.12 -16.33 -22.59
CA ALA A 3 -2.33 -16.29 -21.78
C ALA A 3 -3.03 -14.97 -22.05
N SER A 4 -4.34 -15.05 -22.36
CA SER A 4 -5.22 -13.89 -22.46
C SER A 4 -5.16 -13.15 -21.12
N VAL A 5 -4.64 -11.94 -21.15
CA VAL A 5 -4.74 -10.99 -20.02
C VAL A 5 -6.23 -10.75 -19.82
N GLU A 6 -6.76 -11.18 -18.68
CA GLU A 6 -8.11 -10.80 -18.25
C GLU A 6 -8.21 -9.26 -18.21
N PRO A 7 -9.41 -8.67 -18.48
CA PRO A 7 -9.57 -7.22 -18.46
C PRO A 7 -9.01 -6.67 -17.13
N GLU A 8 -8.15 -5.65 -17.23
CA GLU A 8 -7.46 -4.99 -16.13
C GLU A 8 -8.40 -4.83 -14.93
N ASP A 9 -7.98 -5.34 -13.79
CA ASP A 9 -8.72 -5.26 -12.55
C ASP A 9 -8.83 -3.77 -12.17
N GLN A 10 -9.95 -3.13 -12.51
CA GLN A 10 -10.22 -1.70 -12.30
C GLN A 10 -10.25 -1.30 -10.80
N THR A 11 -9.85 -2.19 -9.91
CA THR A 11 -9.84 -1.94 -8.46
C THR A 11 -8.74 -0.97 -8.06
N TYR A 12 -7.60 -0.93 -8.78
CA TYR A 12 -6.49 -0.05 -8.44
C TYR A 12 -6.73 1.37 -8.93
N VAL A 13 -7.13 2.23 -8.01
CA VAL A 13 -7.53 3.64 -8.25
C VAL A 13 -6.40 4.48 -8.87
N LEU A 14 -5.16 4.13 -8.61
CA LEU A 14 -3.99 4.93 -8.97
C LEU A 14 -3.34 4.51 -10.31
N SER A 15 -3.87 3.49 -10.99
CA SER A 15 -3.35 3.00 -12.27
C SER A 15 -3.54 3.95 -13.47
N HIS A 16 -4.36 4.98 -13.32
CA HIS A 16 -4.73 5.90 -14.41
C HIS A 16 -3.72 7.05 -14.66
N ARG A 17 -2.49 6.96 -14.15
CA ARG A 17 -1.48 7.98 -14.44
C ARG A 17 -0.90 7.80 -15.84
N SER A 18 -0.84 8.91 -16.57
CA SER A 18 -0.45 8.94 -17.99
C SER A 18 1.03 8.70 -18.26
N LYS A 19 1.89 8.74 -17.21
CA LYS A 19 3.34 8.60 -17.36
C LYS A 19 3.92 7.69 -16.28
N GLN A 20 4.60 6.63 -16.71
CA GLN A 20 5.28 5.67 -15.84
C GLN A 20 6.30 6.33 -14.90
N THR A 21 7.04 7.33 -15.37
CA THR A 21 8.02 8.07 -14.57
C THR A 21 7.39 8.82 -13.39
N GLU A 22 6.23 9.45 -13.58
CA GLU A 22 5.51 10.17 -12.52
C GLU A 22 5.02 9.21 -11.42
N GLU A 23 4.60 8.01 -11.79
CA GLU A 23 4.19 6.99 -10.82
C GLU A 23 5.38 6.43 -10.05
N HIS A 24 6.53 6.19 -10.70
CA HIS A 24 7.76 5.78 -10.02
C HIS A 24 8.21 6.82 -8.98
N GLU A 25 8.23 8.09 -9.37
CA GLU A 25 8.59 9.19 -8.45
C GLU A 25 7.63 9.28 -7.27
N ARG A 26 6.32 9.12 -7.51
CA ARG A 26 5.31 9.10 -6.45
C ARG A 26 5.53 7.93 -5.48
N LEU A 27 5.74 6.71 -5.98
CA LEU A 27 5.97 5.53 -5.16
C LEU A 27 7.24 5.68 -4.30
N ASN A 28 8.30 6.20 -4.89
CA ASN A 28 9.56 6.43 -4.18
C ASN A 28 9.42 7.55 -3.13
N ARG A 29 8.72 8.65 -3.46
CA ARG A 29 8.42 9.71 -2.49
C ARG A 29 7.56 9.17 -1.34
N GLN A 30 6.53 8.39 -1.64
CA GLN A 30 5.68 7.76 -0.62
C GLN A 30 6.50 6.85 0.29
N HIS A 31 7.40 6.05 -0.27
CA HIS A 31 8.30 5.21 0.51
C HIS A 31 9.13 6.02 1.51
N ASN A 32 9.82 7.06 1.04
CA ASN A 32 10.68 7.90 1.88
C ASN A 32 9.89 8.57 3.03
N LEU A 33 8.69 9.08 2.73
CA LEU A 33 7.85 9.72 3.74
C LEU A 33 7.33 8.73 4.79
N ILE A 34 6.94 7.52 4.39
CA ILE A 34 6.52 6.45 5.32
C ILE A 34 7.68 6.08 6.25
N GLN A 35 8.88 5.92 5.72
CA GLN A 35 10.07 5.59 6.50
C GLN A 35 10.33 6.63 7.59
N GLN A 36 10.37 7.90 7.21
CA GLN A 36 10.65 9.00 8.11
C GLN A 36 9.56 9.19 9.16
N THR A 37 8.29 8.97 8.78
CA THR A 37 7.14 9.24 9.65
C THR A 37 6.82 8.09 10.60
N PHE A 38 6.87 6.83 10.14
CA PHE A 38 6.31 5.70 10.93
C PHE A 38 7.37 4.79 11.52
N LEU A 39 8.51 4.69 10.88
CA LEU A 39 9.51 3.69 11.22
C LEU A 39 10.82 4.30 11.74
N ASN A 40 10.82 5.59 12.08
CA ASN A 40 12.03 6.30 12.54
C ASN A 40 13.25 6.02 11.64
N ASN A 41 13.04 6.07 10.33
CA ASN A 41 14.02 5.69 9.30
C ASN A 41 14.46 4.21 9.33
N GLN A 42 13.72 3.33 9.99
CA GLN A 42 14.03 1.90 10.01
C GLN A 42 13.20 1.16 8.95
N LEU A 43 13.88 0.45 8.06
CA LEU A 43 13.25 -0.36 7.00
C LEU A 43 12.56 -1.59 7.56
N ILE A 44 13.15 -2.16 8.59
CA ILE A 44 12.69 -3.35 9.28
C ILE A 44 12.43 -2.98 10.73
N HIS A 45 11.25 -3.33 11.23
CA HIS A 45 10.85 -2.96 12.59
C HIS A 45 11.78 -3.61 13.65
N PRO A 46 12.15 -2.89 14.73
CA PRO A 46 13.10 -3.37 15.75
C PRO A 46 12.70 -4.67 16.47
N SER A 47 11.41 -5.02 16.46
CA SER A 47 10.98 -6.32 16.99
C SER A 47 11.39 -7.52 16.14
N ILE A 48 11.93 -7.29 14.94
CA ILE A 48 12.47 -8.32 14.05
C ILE A 48 14.00 -8.32 14.18
N PRO A 49 14.61 -9.33 14.79
CA PRO A 49 16.07 -9.37 14.94
C PRO A 49 16.73 -9.52 13.56
N LEU A 50 17.55 -8.56 13.15
CA LEU A 50 18.25 -8.61 11.86
C LEU A 50 19.13 -9.86 11.73
N SER A 51 19.67 -10.38 12.85
CA SER A 51 20.44 -11.63 12.88
C SER A 51 19.64 -12.88 12.53
N SER A 52 18.28 -12.81 12.56
CA SER A 52 17.41 -13.90 12.15
C SER A 52 17.13 -13.93 10.63
N LEU A 53 17.51 -12.88 9.90
CA LEU A 53 17.25 -12.73 8.47
C LEU A 53 18.41 -13.33 7.64
N THR A 54 18.51 -14.66 7.62
CA THR A 54 19.61 -15.40 6.98
C THR A 54 19.21 -16.10 5.67
N GLY A 55 17.91 -16.27 5.45
CA GLY A 55 17.34 -16.92 4.27
C GLY A 55 16.89 -15.91 3.22
N GLY A 56 15.60 -15.59 3.19
CA GLY A 56 15.02 -14.69 2.20
C GLY A 56 14.19 -13.56 2.81
N ILE A 57 14.08 -12.45 2.08
CA ILE A 57 13.19 -11.33 2.37
C ILE A 57 12.32 -11.10 1.14
N ALA A 58 11.00 -11.11 1.32
CA ALA A 58 10.03 -10.84 0.28
C ALA A 58 9.31 -9.49 0.51
N ASP A 59 9.00 -8.78 -0.58
CA ASP A 59 8.17 -7.57 -0.58
C ASP A 59 6.97 -7.78 -1.51
N ILE A 60 5.75 -7.77 -0.97
CA ILE A 60 4.51 -7.97 -1.73
C ILE A 60 3.88 -6.61 -2.03
N GLY A 61 3.56 -6.38 -3.32
CA GLY A 61 3.21 -5.05 -3.81
C GLY A 61 4.45 -4.15 -3.82
N CYS A 62 5.57 -4.67 -4.32
CA CYS A 62 6.89 -4.02 -4.19
C CYS A 62 7.04 -2.75 -5.04
N GLY A 63 6.14 -2.50 -6.01
CA GLY A 63 6.21 -1.35 -6.91
C GLY A 63 7.57 -1.26 -7.61
N THR A 64 8.30 -0.18 -7.38
CA THR A 64 9.64 0.04 -7.96
C THR A 64 10.73 -0.85 -7.33
N GLY A 65 10.44 -1.58 -6.27
CA GLY A 65 11.42 -2.35 -5.49
C GLY A 65 12.32 -1.49 -4.59
N ILE A 66 11.99 -0.22 -4.39
CA ILE A 66 12.82 0.71 -3.61
C ILE A 66 13.06 0.24 -2.17
N TRP A 67 12.04 -0.34 -1.53
CA TRP A 67 12.20 -0.86 -0.17
C TRP A 67 13.27 -1.96 -0.11
N LEU A 68 13.25 -2.91 -1.06
CA LEU A 68 14.27 -3.96 -1.13
C LEU A 68 15.66 -3.41 -1.45
N GLN A 69 15.76 -2.36 -2.27
CA GLN A 69 17.04 -1.69 -2.56
C GLN A 69 17.66 -1.10 -1.30
N GLU A 70 16.87 -0.39 -0.50
CA GLU A 70 17.35 0.19 0.76
C GLU A 70 17.65 -0.88 1.80
N VAL A 71 16.86 -1.96 1.89
CA VAL A 71 17.16 -3.13 2.73
C VAL A 71 18.50 -3.73 2.34
N ALA A 72 18.77 -3.94 1.04
CA ALA A 72 20.05 -4.44 0.56
C ALA A 72 21.23 -3.55 0.99
N GLN A 73 21.08 -2.23 0.87
CA GLN A 73 22.10 -1.26 1.28
C GLN A 73 22.32 -1.27 2.80
N SER A 74 21.21 -1.34 3.57
CA SER A 74 21.28 -1.38 5.04
C SER A 74 22.00 -2.63 5.55
N LEU A 75 21.75 -3.78 4.94
CA LEU A 75 22.40 -5.05 5.31
C LEU A 75 23.89 -5.10 4.92
N GLN A 76 24.34 -4.30 3.94
CA GLN A 76 25.73 -4.20 3.51
C GLN A 76 26.54 -3.17 4.30
N SER A 77 25.88 -2.25 5.02
CA SER A 77 26.56 -1.16 5.72
C SER A 77 27.36 -1.66 6.92
N PRO A 78 28.53 -1.07 7.22
CA PRO A 78 29.32 -1.38 8.42
C PRO A 78 28.47 -1.10 9.67
N GLY A 79 28.11 -2.13 10.42
CA GLY A 79 27.23 -2.06 11.58
C GLY A 79 25.83 -2.67 11.34
N GLY A 80 25.49 -3.07 10.11
CA GLY A 80 24.37 -3.93 9.82
C GLY A 80 24.55 -5.35 10.39
N ALA A 81 23.47 -6.12 10.47
CA ALA A 81 23.47 -7.47 11.10
C ALA A 81 24.46 -8.47 10.49
N SER A 82 25.01 -8.17 9.32
CA SER A 82 26.05 -8.97 8.64
C SER A 82 27.47 -8.78 9.20
N ALA A 83 27.67 -7.97 10.24
CA ALA A 83 28.98 -7.73 10.85
C ALA A 83 29.51 -8.91 11.70
N SER A 84 28.88 -10.06 11.67
CA SER A 84 29.50 -11.31 12.17
C SER A 84 30.44 -11.85 11.10
N PRO A 85 31.72 -12.09 11.42
CA PRO A 85 32.76 -12.43 10.43
C PRO A 85 32.60 -13.78 9.73
N THR A 86 31.48 -14.46 9.92
CA THR A 86 31.26 -15.85 9.46
C THR A 86 30.17 -16.04 8.39
N THR A 87 29.39 -15.00 8.02
CA THR A 87 28.35 -15.19 7.01
C THR A 87 28.46 -14.12 5.91
N THR A 88 29.03 -14.50 4.79
CA THR A 88 29.31 -13.63 3.62
C THR A 88 28.14 -13.58 2.60
N THR A 89 27.03 -14.25 2.85
CA THR A 89 25.90 -14.29 1.92
C THR A 89 24.75 -13.43 2.41
N LEU A 90 24.38 -12.43 1.60
CA LEU A 90 23.16 -11.65 1.81
C LEU A 90 21.92 -12.54 1.67
N PRO A 91 20.81 -12.23 2.38
CA PRO A 91 19.54 -12.92 2.17
C PRO A 91 19.09 -12.75 0.70
N SER A 92 18.34 -13.73 0.20
CA SER A 92 17.68 -13.61 -1.10
C SER A 92 16.60 -12.53 -1.02
N LEU A 93 16.65 -11.52 -1.91
CA LEU A 93 15.71 -10.42 -1.94
C LEU A 93 14.77 -10.56 -3.14
N VAL A 94 13.46 -10.74 -2.88
CA VAL A 94 12.47 -10.97 -3.94
C VAL A 94 11.29 -10.02 -3.78
N GLY A 95 11.01 -9.23 -4.82
CA GLY A 95 9.83 -8.36 -4.90
C GLY A 95 8.77 -8.97 -5.81
N PHE A 96 7.52 -8.94 -5.38
CA PHE A 96 6.37 -9.37 -6.16
C PHE A 96 5.42 -8.20 -6.38
N ASP A 97 5.03 -7.95 -7.63
CA ASP A 97 4.03 -6.96 -7.98
C ASP A 97 3.19 -7.42 -9.17
N LEU A 98 1.92 -7.04 -9.19
CA LEU A 98 1.04 -7.31 -10.33
C LEU A 98 1.50 -6.54 -11.57
N ASN A 99 1.96 -5.30 -11.38
CA ASN A 99 2.34 -4.38 -12.46
C ASN A 99 3.85 -4.36 -12.70
N ALA A 100 4.32 -5.21 -13.62
CA ALA A 100 5.73 -5.22 -14.03
C ALA A 100 6.22 -3.90 -14.64
N ALA A 101 5.32 -3.01 -15.10
CA ALA A 101 5.73 -1.68 -15.59
C ALA A 101 6.26 -0.77 -14.46
N ALA A 102 6.01 -1.11 -13.19
CA ALA A 102 6.61 -0.42 -12.05
C ALA A 102 8.09 -0.82 -11.83
N PHE A 103 8.57 -1.89 -12.43
CA PHE A 103 9.93 -2.35 -12.24
C PHE A 103 10.94 -1.44 -12.95
N PRO A 104 12.10 -1.16 -12.34
CA PRO A 104 13.17 -0.45 -13.01
C PRO A 104 13.74 -1.28 -14.16
N GLU A 105 14.16 -0.63 -15.25
CA GLU A 105 14.82 -1.29 -16.38
C GLU A 105 16.09 -2.06 -15.97
N ASN A 106 16.80 -1.50 -14.99
CA ASN A 106 18.03 -2.08 -14.44
C ASN A 106 17.86 -2.29 -12.92
N PRO A 107 17.30 -3.41 -12.48
CA PRO A 107 17.15 -3.70 -11.06
C PRO A 107 18.51 -3.83 -10.37
N THR A 108 18.56 -3.44 -9.09
CA THR A 108 19.77 -3.58 -8.27
C THR A 108 20.24 -5.03 -8.23
N PRO A 109 21.53 -5.32 -8.49
CA PRO A 109 22.06 -6.67 -8.44
C PRO A 109 21.74 -7.37 -7.11
N GLY A 110 21.29 -8.62 -7.19
CA GLY A 110 20.89 -9.41 -6.02
C GLY A 110 19.42 -9.23 -5.60
N ILE A 111 18.65 -8.36 -6.28
CA ILE A 111 17.20 -8.22 -6.11
C ILE A 111 16.50 -8.85 -7.31
N HIS A 112 15.55 -9.73 -7.04
CA HIS A 112 14.71 -10.37 -8.05
C HIS A 112 13.31 -9.78 -8.00
N LEU A 113 12.87 -9.11 -9.07
CA LEU A 113 11.51 -8.59 -9.23
C LEU A 113 10.71 -9.53 -10.10
N VAL A 114 9.55 -9.96 -9.61
CA VAL A 114 8.72 -11.00 -10.23
C VAL A 114 7.30 -10.44 -10.41
N GLN A 115 6.80 -10.45 -11.65
CA GLN A 115 5.40 -10.14 -11.89
C GLN A 115 4.53 -11.26 -11.33
N HIS A 116 3.69 -10.94 -10.35
CA HIS A 116 2.80 -11.90 -9.71
C HIS A 116 1.57 -11.22 -9.09
N ASP A 117 0.42 -11.84 -9.29
CA ASP A 117 -0.82 -11.50 -8.58
C ASP A 117 -0.82 -12.18 -7.20
N SER A 118 -0.61 -11.39 -6.14
CA SER A 118 -0.55 -11.90 -4.76
C SER A 118 -1.83 -12.59 -4.28
N THR A 119 -2.96 -12.37 -4.97
CA THR A 119 -4.24 -13.07 -4.71
C THR A 119 -4.25 -14.51 -5.24
N LYS A 120 -3.26 -14.89 -6.02
CA LYS A 120 -3.04 -16.24 -6.54
C LYS A 120 -1.94 -16.96 -5.76
N PRO A 121 -1.94 -18.30 -5.72
CA PRO A 121 -0.86 -19.04 -5.08
C PRO A 121 0.50 -18.70 -5.70
N PHE A 122 1.50 -18.49 -4.85
CA PHE A 122 2.88 -18.36 -5.29
C PHE A 122 3.43 -19.71 -5.77
N ASP A 123 4.44 -19.66 -6.68
CA ASP A 123 5.17 -20.85 -7.07
C ASP A 123 5.74 -21.57 -5.85
N ALA A 124 5.60 -22.90 -5.82
CA ALA A 124 6.02 -23.74 -4.68
C ALA A 124 7.51 -23.58 -4.31
N ARG A 125 8.36 -23.16 -5.25
CA ARG A 125 9.78 -22.86 -4.97
C ARG A 125 9.99 -21.75 -3.96
N TYR A 126 8.99 -20.88 -3.76
CA TYR A 126 9.04 -19.78 -2.78
C TYR A 126 8.47 -20.16 -1.41
N HIS A 127 7.76 -21.29 -1.29
CA HIS A 127 7.13 -21.67 -0.04
C HIS A 127 8.17 -21.96 1.05
N GLY A 128 7.99 -21.34 2.21
CA GLY A 128 8.87 -21.53 3.36
C GLY A 128 10.30 -21.01 3.16
N GLN A 129 10.55 -20.13 2.19
CA GLN A 129 11.88 -19.64 1.88
C GLN A 129 12.23 -18.31 2.56
N PHE A 130 11.25 -17.60 3.10
CA PHE A 130 11.45 -16.24 3.57
C PHE A 130 11.41 -16.12 5.09
N ASP A 131 12.38 -15.38 5.61
CA ASP A 131 12.47 -14.98 7.03
C ASP A 131 11.55 -13.79 7.32
N LEU A 132 11.37 -12.94 6.32
CA LEU A 132 10.54 -11.75 6.40
C LEU A 132 9.72 -11.59 5.13
N VAL A 133 8.43 -11.36 5.29
CA VAL A 133 7.52 -10.87 4.25
C VAL A 133 7.05 -9.47 4.64
N ASN A 134 7.35 -8.49 3.81
CA ASN A 134 6.84 -7.12 3.93
C ASN A 134 5.61 -6.94 3.04
N ILE A 135 4.59 -6.24 3.55
CA ILE A 135 3.40 -5.82 2.81
C ILE A 135 3.16 -4.35 3.12
N ARG A 136 2.95 -3.53 2.08
CA ARG A 136 2.71 -2.12 2.29
C ARG A 136 1.78 -1.51 1.25
N GLY A 137 0.70 -0.84 1.72
CA GLY A 137 -0.19 -0.07 0.85
C GLY A 137 -1.00 -0.91 -0.13
N LEU A 138 -1.27 -2.18 0.18
CA LEU A 138 -2.00 -3.11 -0.67
C LEU A 138 -3.53 -2.95 -0.56
N ALA A 139 -4.01 -2.50 0.60
CA ALA A 139 -5.45 -2.47 0.91
C ALA A 139 -6.30 -1.54 0.03
N TYR A 140 -5.68 -0.57 -0.64
CA TYR A 140 -6.37 0.29 -1.61
C TYR A 140 -6.34 -0.24 -3.04
N ALA A 141 -5.61 -1.30 -3.28
CA ALA A 141 -5.48 -1.89 -4.60
C ALA A 141 -6.44 -3.06 -4.82
N ILE A 142 -6.93 -3.70 -3.75
CA ILE A 142 -7.71 -4.93 -3.83
C ILE A 142 -8.86 -4.97 -2.82
N THR A 143 -9.90 -5.77 -3.10
CA THR A 143 -11.06 -5.95 -2.21
C THR A 143 -10.66 -6.64 -0.89
N GLU A 144 -11.55 -6.57 0.14
CA GLU A 144 -11.32 -7.27 1.42
C GLU A 144 -11.08 -8.77 1.24
N GLU A 145 -11.86 -9.42 0.36
CA GLU A 145 -11.69 -10.84 0.06
C GLU A 145 -10.32 -11.14 -0.58
N LYS A 146 -9.92 -10.33 -1.56
CA LYS A 146 -8.63 -10.46 -2.23
C LYS A 146 -7.47 -10.19 -1.28
N LEU A 147 -7.60 -9.21 -0.38
CA LEU A 147 -6.58 -8.91 0.64
C LEU A 147 -6.42 -10.10 1.63
N SER A 148 -7.53 -10.73 2.02
CA SER A 148 -7.48 -11.95 2.83
C SER A 148 -6.71 -13.08 2.14
N ARG A 149 -6.98 -13.32 0.84
CA ARG A 149 -6.24 -14.32 0.06
C ARG A 149 -4.77 -13.98 -0.12
N ALA A 150 -4.46 -12.72 -0.39
CA ALA A 150 -3.08 -12.27 -0.51
C ALA A 150 -2.29 -12.52 0.79
N LEU A 151 -2.92 -12.30 1.95
CA LEU A 151 -2.31 -12.61 3.23
C LEU A 151 -2.09 -14.12 3.43
N ASP A 152 -3.09 -14.96 3.08
CA ASP A 152 -2.92 -16.43 3.15
C ASP A 152 -1.75 -16.90 2.29
N ASN A 153 -1.66 -16.40 1.07
CA ASN A 153 -0.56 -16.71 0.16
C ASN A 153 0.80 -16.20 0.70
N ALA A 154 0.83 -15.00 1.30
CA ALA A 154 2.03 -14.45 1.92
C ALA A 154 2.56 -15.33 3.06
N LEU A 155 1.66 -15.92 3.86
CA LEU A 155 2.04 -16.82 4.96
C LEU A 155 2.66 -18.13 4.49
N LEU A 156 2.33 -18.59 3.26
CA LEU A 156 2.99 -19.75 2.66
C LEU A 156 4.44 -19.47 2.31
N LEU A 157 4.80 -18.22 2.04
CA LEU A 157 6.18 -17.82 1.75
C LEU A 157 7.07 -17.91 2.99
N LEU A 158 6.51 -17.66 4.19
CA LEU A 158 7.24 -17.62 5.44
C LEU A 158 7.63 -19.04 5.90
N ARG A 159 8.91 -19.19 6.28
CA ARG A 159 9.36 -20.35 7.07
C ARG A 159 8.78 -20.31 8.49
N PRO A 160 8.77 -21.42 9.23
CA PRO A 160 8.51 -21.41 10.67
C PRO A 160 9.47 -20.43 11.38
N GLY A 161 8.96 -19.61 12.28
CA GLY A 161 9.73 -18.57 12.95
C GLY A 161 9.96 -17.29 12.13
N GLY A 162 9.51 -17.25 10.87
CA GLY A 162 9.59 -16.06 10.01
C GLY A 162 8.59 -14.96 10.41
N TYR A 163 8.78 -13.76 9.89
CA TYR A 163 8.05 -12.55 10.28
C TYR A 163 7.25 -11.98 9.13
N ILE A 164 6.08 -11.44 9.44
CA ILE A 164 5.34 -10.54 8.57
C ILE A 164 5.38 -9.13 9.14
N GLN A 165 5.71 -8.15 8.30
CA GLN A 165 5.63 -6.73 8.58
C GLN A 165 4.59 -6.12 7.63
N TRP A 166 3.56 -5.48 8.17
CA TRP A 166 2.44 -5.01 7.39
C TRP A 166 2.06 -3.58 7.76
N THR A 167 2.11 -2.66 6.80
CA THR A 167 1.82 -1.24 6.97
C THR A 167 0.77 -0.79 5.96
N GLU A 168 -0.29 -0.15 6.44
CA GLU A 168 -1.38 0.35 5.61
C GLU A 168 -1.74 1.79 5.96
N SER A 169 -2.63 2.39 5.18
CA SER A 169 -3.24 3.68 5.50
C SER A 169 -4.74 3.52 5.74
N GLU A 170 -5.30 4.18 6.77
CA GLU A 170 -6.73 4.13 7.10
C GLU A 170 -7.41 5.43 6.69
N ALA A 171 -7.93 5.49 5.45
CA ALA A 171 -8.52 6.70 4.88
C ALA A 171 -9.75 7.22 5.64
N ARG A 172 -10.49 6.37 6.35
CA ARG A 172 -11.65 6.81 7.15
C ARG A 172 -11.25 7.68 8.34
N LEU A 173 -9.99 7.59 8.74
CA LEU A 173 -9.43 8.41 9.81
C LEU A 173 -8.63 9.60 9.27
N PHE A 174 -8.71 9.87 7.98
CA PHE A 174 -8.11 11.06 7.40
C PHE A 174 -8.90 12.29 7.81
N LYS A 175 -8.17 13.35 8.10
CA LYS A 175 -8.68 14.67 8.47
C LYS A 175 -8.03 15.71 7.59
N VAL A 176 -8.81 16.71 7.24
CA VAL A 176 -8.37 17.87 6.47
C VAL A 176 -8.48 19.13 7.33
N PHE A 177 -7.54 20.05 7.21
CA PHE A 177 -7.53 21.31 7.92
C PHE A 177 -6.99 22.45 7.02
N PRO A 178 -7.68 23.61 6.98
CA PRO A 178 -9.03 23.83 7.51
C PRO A 178 -10.07 22.98 6.77
N GLU A 179 -11.15 22.63 7.45
CA GLU A 179 -12.29 21.96 6.81
C GLU A 179 -12.99 22.95 5.86
N THR A 180 -13.02 22.61 4.57
CA THR A 180 -13.80 23.35 3.57
C THR A 180 -14.94 22.46 3.07
N PRO A 181 -16.12 23.04 2.67
CA PRO A 181 -17.25 22.24 2.19
C PRO A 181 -16.85 21.29 1.05
N ASP A 182 -16.03 21.74 0.11
CA ASP A 182 -15.60 20.94 -1.03
C ASP A 182 -14.67 19.79 -0.64
N MET A 183 -13.73 20.01 0.28
CA MET A 183 -12.88 18.95 0.81
C MET A 183 -13.68 17.91 1.60
N LEU A 184 -14.64 18.34 2.42
CA LEU A 184 -15.52 17.42 3.14
C LEU A 184 -16.36 16.59 2.18
N LYS A 185 -16.91 17.22 1.14
CA LYS A 185 -17.66 16.53 0.08
C LYS A 185 -16.78 15.54 -0.69
N ALA A 186 -15.54 15.89 -0.98
CA ALA A 186 -14.58 14.99 -1.60
C ALA A 186 -14.32 13.75 -0.71
N MET A 187 -14.15 13.92 0.60
CA MET A 187 -13.97 12.81 1.53
C MET A 187 -15.18 11.87 1.60
N GLU A 188 -16.41 12.41 1.54
CA GLU A 188 -17.63 11.60 1.44
C GLU A 188 -17.65 10.76 0.16
N ILE A 189 -17.29 11.36 -0.98
CA ILE A 189 -17.24 10.63 -2.27
C ILE A 189 -16.20 9.53 -2.22
N ILE A 190 -15.01 9.79 -1.64
CA ILE A 190 -13.97 8.76 -1.46
C ILE A 190 -14.50 7.59 -0.63
N ASP A 191 -15.23 7.85 0.45
CA ASP A 191 -15.80 6.77 1.28
C ASP A 191 -16.88 5.98 0.54
N VAL A 192 -17.71 6.64 -0.28
CA VAL A 192 -18.67 5.97 -1.18
C VAL A 192 -17.96 5.09 -2.21
N GLU A 193 -16.91 5.62 -2.86
CA GLU A 193 -16.10 4.89 -3.84
C GLU A 193 -15.42 3.65 -3.24
N ARG A 194 -14.87 3.78 -2.04
CA ARG A 194 -14.25 2.66 -1.32
C ARG A 194 -15.28 1.53 -1.08
N ARG A 195 -16.45 1.88 -0.59
CA ARG A 195 -17.54 0.90 -0.36
C ARG A 195 -18.03 0.24 -1.67
N ALA A 196 -18.17 1.03 -2.73
CA ALA A 196 -18.59 0.54 -4.04
C ALA A 196 -17.55 -0.41 -4.69
N ARG A 197 -16.32 -0.45 -4.20
CA ARG A 197 -15.22 -1.33 -4.63
C ARG A 197 -14.95 -2.46 -3.65
N ASP A 198 -15.77 -2.64 -2.64
CA ASP A 198 -15.59 -3.64 -1.57
C ASP A 198 -14.19 -3.59 -0.92
N LEU A 199 -13.64 -2.37 -0.80
CA LEU A 199 -12.39 -2.18 -0.05
C LEU A 199 -12.63 -2.31 1.45
N VAL A 200 -11.61 -2.73 2.19
CA VAL A 200 -11.69 -2.95 3.64
C VAL A 200 -12.29 -1.73 4.34
N PRO A 201 -13.40 -1.90 5.07
CA PRO A 201 -14.11 -0.77 5.68
C PRO A 201 -13.36 -0.14 6.86
N TYR A 202 -12.57 -0.93 7.61
CA TYR A 202 -11.76 -0.45 8.74
C TYR A 202 -10.51 -1.33 8.93
N LEU A 203 -9.39 -0.86 8.41
CA LEU A 203 -8.14 -1.62 8.31
C LEU A 203 -7.55 -2.08 9.65
N PRO A 204 -7.46 -1.25 10.71
CA PRO A 204 -6.91 -1.70 11.98
C PRO A 204 -7.63 -2.93 12.54
N HIS A 205 -8.96 -2.92 12.49
CA HIS A 205 -9.77 -4.06 12.94
C HIS A 205 -9.57 -5.29 12.03
N PHE A 206 -9.58 -5.07 10.71
CA PHE A 206 -9.36 -6.15 9.74
C PHE A 206 -8.01 -6.81 9.97
N MET A 207 -6.92 -6.04 10.09
CA MET A 207 -5.57 -6.55 10.29
C MET A 207 -5.48 -7.42 11.55
N LEU A 208 -5.96 -6.91 12.70
CA LEU A 208 -5.95 -7.65 13.95
C LEU A 208 -6.84 -8.90 13.88
N ARG A 209 -8.09 -8.75 13.45
CA ARG A 209 -9.04 -9.87 13.34
C ARG A 209 -8.46 -10.96 12.42
N ARG A 210 -7.88 -10.55 11.29
CA ARG A 210 -7.35 -11.50 10.30
C ARG A 210 -6.17 -12.28 10.86
N ILE A 211 -5.20 -11.63 11.48
CA ILE A 211 -4.05 -12.30 12.10
C ILE A 211 -4.50 -13.26 13.22
N LEU A 212 -5.39 -12.81 14.10
CA LEU A 212 -5.88 -13.62 15.22
C LEU A 212 -6.79 -14.78 14.78
N SER A 213 -7.38 -14.71 13.58
CA SER A 213 -8.21 -15.81 13.04
C SER A 213 -7.42 -16.94 12.39
N LEU A 214 -6.13 -16.72 12.15
CA LEU A 214 -5.27 -17.72 11.52
C LEU A 214 -4.88 -18.80 12.53
N LYS A 215 -5.14 -20.04 12.18
CA LYS A 215 -4.83 -21.22 13.01
C LYS A 215 -3.78 -22.09 12.34
N GLY A 216 -2.91 -22.65 13.15
CA GLY A 216 -1.99 -23.71 12.75
C GLY A 216 -2.63 -25.09 12.79
N ASP A 217 -1.83 -26.12 12.56
CA ASP A 217 -2.30 -27.50 12.40
C ASP A 217 -2.99 -28.07 13.64
N ASN A 218 -2.71 -27.55 14.84
CA ASN A 218 -3.28 -28.02 16.13
C ASN A 218 -4.33 -27.04 16.70
N ASP A 219 -4.96 -26.21 15.88
CA ASP A 219 -5.89 -25.15 16.31
C ASP A 219 -5.22 -24.05 17.20
N GLU A 220 -3.90 -24.04 17.27
CA GLU A 220 -3.14 -22.96 17.91
C GLU A 220 -3.09 -21.73 17.00
N ASP A 221 -2.77 -20.57 17.57
CA ASP A 221 -2.57 -19.36 16.77
C ASP A 221 -1.39 -19.55 15.82
N ALA A 222 -1.61 -19.38 14.52
CA ALA A 222 -0.56 -19.52 13.50
C ALA A 222 0.51 -18.42 13.60
N LEU A 223 0.13 -17.26 14.17
CA LEU A 223 0.99 -16.09 14.30
C LEU A 223 0.95 -15.54 15.72
N SER A 224 2.09 -15.03 16.19
CA SER A 224 2.21 -14.24 17.42
C SER A 224 2.40 -12.78 17.05
N ILE A 225 1.49 -11.89 17.47
CA ILE A 225 1.65 -10.43 17.26
C ILE A 225 2.78 -9.94 18.19
N LEU A 226 3.81 -9.36 17.60
CA LEU A 226 4.95 -8.76 18.30
C LEU A 226 4.79 -7.24 18.45
N HIS A 227 4.12 -6.63 17.48
CA HIS A 227 3.88 -5.18 17.47
C HIS A 227 2.57 -4.88 16.75
N PHE A 228 1.80 -3.95 17.29
CA PHE A 228 0.69 -3.30 16.59
C PHE A 228 0.58 -1.85 17.09
N ASN A 229 0.61 -0.91 16.16
CA ASN A 229 0.50 0.50 16.48
C ASN A 229 -0.32 1.25 15.42
N LEU A 230 -0.88 2.38 15.82
CA LEU A 230 -1.58 3.33 14.98
C LEU A 230 -0.79 4.66 15.03
N ARG A 231 -0.03 4.93 13.97
CA ARG A 231 0.78 6.16 13.89
C ARG A 231 0.05 7.23 13.09
N PRO A 232 -0.01 8.48 13.58
CA PRO A 232 -0.47 9.60 12.77
C PRO A 232 0.56 9.93 11.68
N GLY A 233 0.08 10.50 10.56
CA GLY A 233 0.93 11.01 9.48
C GLY A 233 0.29 12.21 8.81
N GLY A 234 1.11 13.11 8.27
CA GLY A 234 0.67 14.35 7.61
C GLY A 234 0.38 15.51 8.56
N PHE A 235 0.13 15.26 9.85
CA PHE A 235 0.12 16.30 10.89
C PHE A 235 1.46 16.30 11.63
N CYS A 236 1.86 17.46 12.16
CA CYS A 236 3.08 17.58 12.94
C CYS A 236 3.08 16.63 14.14
N GLN A 237 4.18 15.98 14.36
CA GLN A 237 4.48 15.07 15.46
C GLN A 237 5.78 15.56 16.12
N ASP A 238 5.90 15.40 17.44
CA ASP A 238 7.07 15.87 18.17
C ASP A 238 8.38 15.16 17.78
N ASP A 239 8.28 13.94 17.25
CA ASP A 239 9.39 13.07 16.86
C ASP A 239 9.65 13.04 15.35
N VAL A 240 8.97 13.87 14.56
CA VAL A 240 9.08 13.94 13.10
C VAL A 240 9.38 15.36 12.66
N ASP A 241 10.31 15.52 11.70
CA ASP A 241 10.62 16.81 11.10
C ASP A 241 9.35 17.47 10.52
N PRO A 242 9.05 18.75 10.87
CA PRO A 242 7.89 19.45 10.34
C PRO A 242 7.81 19.49 8.82
N ASP A 243 8.92 19.59 8.10
CA ASP A 243 8.95 19.58 6.65
C ASP A 243 8.55 18.22 6.09
N VAL A 244 8.91 17.12 6.75
CA VAL A 244 8.47 15.77 6.40
C VAL A 244 6.96 15.63 6.61
N CYS A 245 6.44 16.15 7.73
CA CYS A 245 4.99 16.17 7.99
C CYS A 245 4.23 16.94 6.91
N LEU A 246 4.75 18.08 6.46
CA LEU A 246 4.15 18.88 5.40
C LEU A 246 4.18 18.15 4.05
N GLN A 247 5.30 17.55 3.68
CA GLN A 247 5.42 16.76 2.44
C GLN A 247 4.49 15.55 2.45
N PHE A 248 4.32 14.91 3.61
CA PHE A 248 3.39 13.80 3.74
C PHE A 248 1.93 14.25 3.64
N SER A 249 1.58 15.41 4.22
CA SER A 249 0.28 16.04 4.04
C SER A 249 0.01 16.36 2.57
N ASP A 250 0.97 16.91 1.84
CA ASP A 250 0.86 17.17 0.40
C ASP A 250 0.59 15.87 -0.38
N LEU A 251 1.29 14.77 -0.06
CA LEU A 251 1.05 13.46 -0.68
C LEU A 251 -0.39 12.95 -0.43
N LEU A 252 -0.92 13.14 0.78
CA LEU A 252 -2.28 12.74 1.12
C LEU A 252 -3.33 13.58 0.38
N THR A 253 -3.13 14.90 0.30
CA THR A 253 -4.05 15.80 -0.44
C THR A 253 -4.05 15.49 -1.93
N GLU A 254 -2.89 15.23 -2.55
CA GLU A 254 -2.79 14.78 -3.94
C GLU A 254 -3.61 13.50 -4.20
N SER A 255 -3.64 12.59 -3.24
CA SER A 255 -4.43 11.35 -3.33
C SER A 255 -5.94 11.63 -3.46
N VAL A 256 -6.45 12.70 -2.84
CA VAL A 256 -7.88 13.09 -2.96
C VAL A 256 -8.25 13.39 -4.41
N SER A 257 -7.43 14.16 -5.12
CA SER A 257 -7.65 14.45 -6.55
C SER A 257 -7.66 13.19 -7.41
N LEU A 258 -6.81 12.21 -7.11
CA LEU A 258 -6.77 10.94 -7.83
C LEU A 258 -8.03 10.10 -7.59
N PHE A 259 -8.51 10.04 -6.34
CA PHE A 259 -9.77 9.35 -6.03
C PHE A 259 -10.98 10.01 -6.72
N LEU A 260 -11.06 11.34 -6.72
CA LEU A 260 -12.12 12.06 -7.42
C LEU A 260 -12.04 11.84 -8.94
N HIS A 261 -10.85 11.79 -9.51
CA HIS A 261 -10.67 11.45 -10.92
C HIS A 261 -11.17 10.04 -11.23
N SER A 262 -10.83 9.07 -10.39
CA SER A 262 -11.29 7.68 -10.54
C SER A 262 -12.82 7.57 -10.41
N ALA A 263 -13.43 8.29 -9.48
CA ALA A 263 -14.87 8.37 -9.34
C ALA A 263 -15.54 8.90 -10.62
N LEU A 264 -14.98 9.99 -11.16
CA LEU A 264 -15.46 10.59 -12.40
C LEU A 264 -15.39 9.61 -13.58
N MET A 265 -14.25 8.97 -13.78
CA MET A 265 -14.06 7.99 -14.86
C MET A 265 -15.05 6.82 -14.75
N ARG A 266 -15.31 6.32 -13.54
CA ARG A 266 -16.29 5.26 -13.31
C ARG A 266 -17.71 5.68 -13.66
N MET A 267 -18.12 6.90 -13.28
CA MET A 267 -19.43 7.42 -13.61
C MET A 267 -19.59 7.63 -15.13
N GLU A 268 -18.56 8.12 -15.81
CA GLU A 268 -18.56 8.27 -17.28
C GLU A 268 -18.68 6.93 -18.00
N GLN A 269 -17.98 5.90 -17.53
CA GLN A 269 -18.09 4.53 -18.08
C GLN A 269 -19.48 3.94 -17.88
N GLN A 270 -20.09 4.10 -16.70
CA GLN A 270 -21.44 3.64 -16.41
C GLN A 270 -22.50 4.35 -17.28
N GLN A 271 -22.29 5.63 -17.57
CA GLN A 271 -23.16 6.38 -18.49
C GLN A 271 -23.08 5.82 -19.92
N SER A 272 -21.88 5.46 -20.38
CA SER A 272 -21.67 4.91 -21.72
C SER A 272 -22.25 3.51 -21.90
N GLN A 273 -22.36 2.72 -20.84
CA GLN A 273 -22.85 1.34 -20.87
C GLN A 273 -24.37 1.21 -20.71
N ASN A 274 -25.02 2.14 -20.02
CA ASN A 274 -26.43 2.10 -19.67
C ASN A 274 -27.28 2.95 -20.63
N GLY A 275 -27.19 2.73 -21.94
CA GLY A 275 -28.04 3.41 -22.90
C GLY A 275 -29.54 3.37 -22.56
N THR A 276 -30.17 4.56 -22.48
CA THR A 276 -31.60 4.87 -22.61
C THR A 276 -32.53 4.67 -21.43
N ALA A 277 -32.70 5.74 -20.65
CA ALA A 277 -34.01 6.28 -20.25
C ALA A 277 -33.79 7.79 -20.05
N ALA A 278 -34.41 8.63 -20.85
CA ALA A 278 -34.09 10.08 -20.99
C ALA A 278 -34.18 10.90 -19.67
N GLU A 279 -35.00 10.51 -18.71
CA GLU A 279 -35.10 11.18 -17.40
C GLU A 279 -33.90 10.87 -16.50
N ASN A 280 -33.41 9.64 -16.50
CA ASN A 280 -32.21 9.25 -15.74
C ASN A 280 -30.92 9.84 -16.33
N ASP A 281 -30.88 10.14 -17.62
CA ASP A 281 -29.72 10.67 -18.31
C ASP A 281 -29.44 12.14 -17.92
N ASN A 282 -30.50 12.96 -17.77
CA ASN A 282 -30.36 14.35 -17.33
C ASN A 282 -29.87 14.46 -15.87
N LEU A 283 -30.36 13.61 -14.97
CA LEU A 283 -29.95 13.60 -13.57
C LEU A 283 -28.48 13.20 -13.46
N ARG A 284 -28.05 12.12 -14.13
CA ARG A 284 -26.66 11.64 -14.14
C ARG A 284 -25.71 12.65 -14.77
N LYS A 285 -26.13 13.34 -15.82
CA LYS A 285 -25.34 14.43 -16.43
C LYS A 285 -25.11 15.57 -15.44
N SER A 286 -26.14 15.93 -14.67
CA SER A 286 -26.02 16.92 -13.59
C SER A 286 -25.02 16.49 -12.52
N GLU A 287 -25.11 15.24 -12.07
CA GLU A 287 -24.17 14.67 -11.07
C GLU A 287 -22.74 14.64 -11.57
N LEU A 288 -22.50 14.28 -12.83
CA LEU A 288 -21.18 14.33 -13.47
C LEU A 288 -20.62 15.74 -13.52
N ASP A 289 -21.44 16.71 -13.90
CA ASP A 289 -21.02 18.12 -13.96
C ASP A 289 -20.71 18.69 -12.57
N GLU A 290 -21.47 18.30 -11.56
CA GLU A 290 -21.17 18.62 -10.15
C GLU A 290 -19.84 18.01 -9.69
N LEU A 291 -19.59 16.72 -10.00
CA LEU A 291 -18.33 16.08 -9.66
C LEU A 291 -17.13 16.69 -10.38
N ARG A 292 -17.28 17.09 -11.64
CA ARG A 292 -16.24 17.83 -12.39
C ARG A 292 -15.91 19.17 -11.74
N LYS A 293 -16.93 19.93 -11.34
CA LYS A 293 -16.78 21.22 -10.64
C LYS A 293 -16.09 21.01 -9.29
N LEU A 294 -16.53 20.02 -8.51
CA LEU A 294 -15.93 19.69 -7.23
C LEU A 294 -14.44 19.32 -7.39
N LYS A 295 -14.12 18.46 -8.37
CA LYS A 295 -12.73 18.08 -8.66
C LYS A 295 -11.88 19.29 -8.99
N SER A 296 -12.36 20.24 -9.81
CA SER A 296 -11.64 21.48 -10.14
C SER A 296 -11.37 22.32 -8.89
N SER A 297 -12.40 22.61 -8.10
CA SER A 297 -12.31 23.37 -6.85
C SER A 297 -11.34 22.75 -5.84
N VAL A 298 -11.42 21.43 -5.66
CA VAL A 298 -10.51 20.68 -4.78
C VAL A 298 -9.07 20.76 -5.29
N SER A 299 -8.84 20.58 -6.59
CA SER A 299 -7.51 20.69 -7.19
C SER A 299 -6.91 22.09 -6.99
N GLU A 300 -7.67 23.15 -7.23
CA GLU A 300 -7.23 24.52 -7.00
C GLU A 300 -6.87 24.79 -5.53
N THR A 301 -7.68 24.24 -4.60
CA THR A 301 -7.44 24.35 -3.15
C THR A 301 -6.15 23.66 -2.73
N ILE A 302 -5.86 22.47 -3.31
CA ILE A 302 -4.65 21.69 -3.07
C ILE A 302 -3.42 22.40 -3.64
N GLU A 303 -3.49 22.85 -4.90
CA GLU A 303 -2.41 23.55 -5.59
C GLU A 303 -2.03 24.85 -4.88
N ALA A 304 -3.01 25.57 -4.36
CA ALA A 304 -2.80 26.78 -3.55
C ALA A 304 -2.23 26.48 -2.15
N LYS A 305 -2.11 25.21 -1.75
CA LYS A 305 -1.68 24.75 -0.43
C LYS A 305 -2.49 25.36 0.74
N HIS A 306 -3.78 25.61 0.49
CA HIS A 306 -4.69 26.17 1.48
C HIS A 306 -5.18 25.14 2.50
N VAL A 307 -4.97 23.86 2.25
CA VAL A 307 -5.39 22.76 3.13
C VAL A 307 -4.22 21.85 3.48
N ARG A 308 -4.33 21.23 4.66
CA ARG A 308 -3.45 20.17 5.12
C ARG A 308 -4.27 18.93 5.42
N MET A 309 -3.66 17.77 5.23
CA MET A 309 -4.32 16.50 5.49
C MET A 309 -3.42 15.60 6.31
N GLY A 310 -4.02 14.89 7.23
CA GLY A 310 -3.35 13.85 7.99
C GLY A 310 -4.27 12.67 8.24
N GLY A 311 -3.68 11.56 8.64
CA GLY A 311 -4.43 10.33 8.85
C GLY A 311 -3.74 9.38 9.80
N ILE A 312 -4.30 8.19 9.93
CA ILE A 312 -3.80 7.12 10.79
C ILE A 312 -3.32 5.97 9.91
N PHE A 313 -2.19 5.42 10.31
CA PHE A 313 -1.50 4.34 9.60
C PHE A 313 -1.27 3.17 10.56
N PRO A 314 -2.03 2.09 10.40
CA PRO A 314 -1.79 0.87 11.15
C PRO A 314 -0.50 0.20 10.69
N HIS A 315 0.31 -0.20 11.66
CA HIS A 315 1.53 -0.98 11.46
C HIS A 315 1.51 -2.22 12.35
N LEU A 316 1.74 -3.38 11.77
CA LEU A 316 1.69 -4.67 12.43
C LEU A 316 2.95 -5.48 12.14
N VAL A 317 3.49 -6.11 13.18
CA VAL A 317 4.52 -7.15 13.06
C VAL A 317 4.04 -8.39 13.78
N ALA A 318 4.09 -9.52 13.09
CA ALA A 318 3.78 -10.82 13.69
C ALA A 318 4.82 -11.87 13.27
N GLN A 319 5.00 -12.89 14.12
CA GLN A 319 5.90 -14.02 13.90
C GLN A 319 5.10 -15.30 13.68
N LYS A 320 5.45 -16.06 12.63
CA LYS A 320 4.90 -17.38 12.34
C LYS A 320 5.43 -18.37 13.37
N ARG A 321 4.51 -19.10 14.00
CA ARG A 321 4.83 -20.17 14.94
C ARG A 321 5.29 -21.45 14.26
#